data_922083258dbefc6fc6dd171d89d5836c
#
_entry.id   922083258dbefc6fc6dd171d89d5836c
#
_cell.length_a   1.000
_cell.length_b   1.000
_cell.length_c   1.000
_cell.angle_alpha   90.00
_cell.angle_beta   90.00
_cell.angle_gamma   90.00
#
_symmetry.space_group_name_H-M   'P 1'
#
loop_
_entity.id
_entity.type
_entity.pdbx_description
1 polymer ?
#
loop_
_entity_poly.entity_id
_entity_poly.type
_entity_poly.pdbx_seq_one_letter_code
_entity_poly.pdbx_strand_id
1 'polypeptide(L)' 'MLPIIKEKLALVPNLPGSYQMLDEFGTIIYVGKAKNLHRRVSSYFNREQTGKTKKLVNDIRDFTYIVA' A
#
# COMPACT_ATOMS: atom_id res chain seq x y z
N MET A 1 -6.53 8.41 6.47
CA MET A 1 -5.51 8.23 5.39
C MET A 1 -4.74 9.52 5.19
N LEU A 2 -3.41 9.43 5.09
CA LEU A 2 -2.57 10.59 4.83
C LEU A 2 -2.84 11.15 3.42
N PRO A 3 -2.84 12.50 3.25
CA PRO A 3 -3.07 13.10 1.93
C PRO A 3 -2.09 12.60 0.86
N ILE A 4 -0.82 12.42 1.18
CA ILE A 4 0.18 11.93 0.22
C ILE A 4 -0.14 10.51 -0.26
N ILE A 5 -0.65 9.65 0.61
CA ILE A 5 -1.05 8.29 0.24
C ILE A 5 -2.25 8.33 -0.68
N LYS A 6 -3.23 9.17 -0.38
CA LYS A 6 -4.41 9.35 -1.23
C LYS A 6 -4.04 9.80 -2.64
N GLU A 7 -3.13 10.75 -2.75
CA GLU A 7 -2.64 11.24 -4.04
C GLU A 7 -1.92 10.14 -4.83
N LYS A 8 -1.05 9.39 -4.16
CA LYS A 8 -0.34 8.27 -4.78
C LYS A 8 -1.28 7.17 -5.25
N LEU A 9 -2.29 6.83 -4.45
CA LEU A 9 -3.27 5.80 -4.83
C LEU A 9 -3.97 6.12 -6.14
N ALA A 10 -4.28 7.39 -6.36
CA ALA A 10 -4.94 7.82 -7.59
C ALA A 10 -4.09 7.55 -8.85
N LEU A 11 -2.78 7.46 -8.70
CA LEU A 11 -1.83 7.25 -9.80
C LEU A 11 -1.49 5.77 -10.02
N VAL A 12 -1.81 4.91 -9.08
CA VAL A 12 -1.48 3.48 -9.19
C VAL A 12 -2.32 2.83 -10.29
N PRO A 13 -1.70 2.17 -11.28
CA PRO A 13 -2.43 1.59 -12.38
C PRO A 13 -3.15 0.30 -12.00
N ASN A 14 -4.21 -0.03 -12.77
CA ASN A 14 -4.93 -1.29 -12.63
C ASN A 14 -4.20 -2.39 -13.42
N LEU A 15 -2.95 -2.65 -13.03
CA LEU A 15 -2.06 -3.60 -13.69
C LEU A 15 -1.40 -4.51 -12.65
N PRO A 16 -0.94 -5.70 -13.08
CA PRO A 16 -0.22 -6.58 -12.16
C PRO A 16 1.17 -6.03 -11.81
N GLY A 17 1.65 -6.40 -10.65
CA GLY A 17 2.98 -6.00 -10.21
C GLY A 17 3.24 -6.34 -8.76
N SER A 18 4.30 -5.73 -8.21
CA SER A 18 4.64 -5.85 -6.79
C SER A 18 4.57 -4.48 -6.11
N TYR A 19 4.36 -4.50 -4.81
CA TYR A 19 4.29 -3.28 -4.01
C TYR A 19 5.06 -3.46 -2.70
N GLN A 20 5.58 -2.34 -2.18
CA GLN A 20 6.32 -2.29 -0.93
C GLN A 20 5.69 -1.23 -0.03
N MET A 21 5.42 -1.58 1.22
CA MET A 21 4.91 -0.64 2.22
C MET A 21 6.08 -0.15 3.06
N LEU A 22 6.12 1.16 3.31
CA LEU A 22 7.20 1.82 4.04
C LEU A 22 6.68 2.48 5.30
N ASP A 23 7.49 2.48 6.35
CA ASP A 23 7.18 3.18 7.59
C ASP A 23 7.65 4.64 7.54
N GLU A 24 7.56 5.34 8.67
CA GLU A 24 7.97 6.75 8.77
C GLU A 24 9.47 6.98 8.54
N PHE A 25 10.28 5.93 8.67
CA PHE A 25 11.73 6.00 8.45
C PHE A 25 12.12 5.58 7.03
N GLY A 26 11.16 5.27 6.19
CA GLY A 26 11.43 4.76 4.84
C GLY A 26 11.85 3.30 4.79
N THR A 27 11.69 2.58 5.88
CA THR A 27 12.00 1.15 5.95
C THR A 27 10.87 0.34 5.34
N ILE A 28 11.22 -0.64 4.50
CA ILE A 28 10.23 -1.57 3.94
C ILE A 28 9.74 -2.50 5.04
N ILE A 29 8.45 -2.42 5.34
CA ILE A 29 7.81 -3.24 6.38
C ILE A 29 6.92 -4.34 5.81
N TYR A 30 6.63 -4.31 4.51
CA TYR A 30 5.87 -5.35 3.85
C TYR A 30 6.10 -5.30 2.34
N VAL A 31 6.16 -6.49 1.72
CA VAL A 31 6.26 -6.65 0.26
C VAL A 31 5.19 -7.63 -0.18
N GLY A 32 4.48 -7.30 -1.25
CA GLY A 32 3.44 -8.16 -1.78
C GLY A 32 3.36 -8.12 -3.29
N LYS A 33 2.61 -9.07 -3.86
CA LYS A 33 2.30 -9.12 -5.28
C LYS A 33 0.81 -8.97 -5.49
N ALA A 34 0.42 -8.39 -6.62
CA ALA A 34 -0.98 -8.18 -6.94
C ALA A 34 -1.24 -8.39 -8.43
N LYS A 35 -2.43 -8.88 -8.73
CA LYS A 35 -2.90 -8.95 -10.12
C LYS A 35 -3.43 -7.60 -10.58
N ASN A 36 -3.86 -6.76 -9.64
CA ASN A 36 -4.29 -5.38 -9.86
C ASN A 36 -3.74 -4.54 -8.71
N LEU A 37 -2.68 -3.80 -8.98
CA LEU A 37 -1.99 -2.99 -7.98
C LEU A 37 -2.90 -1.95 -7.32
N HIS A 38 -3.66 -1.20 -8.13
CA HIS A 38 -4.54 -0.17 -7.61
C HIS A 38 -5.54 -0.73 -6.61
N ARG A 39 -6.22 -1.79 -6.98
CA ARG A 39 -7.22 -2.43 -6.14
C ARG A 39 -6.62 -3.01 -4.85
N ARG A 40 -5.48 -3.70 -4.99
CA ARG A 40 -4.84 -4.35 -3.85
C ARG A 40 -4.28 -3.35 -2.86
N VAL A 41 -3.52 -2.38 -3.33
CA VAL A 41 -2.93 -1.36 -2.46
C VAL A 41 -4.02 -0.53 -1.80
N SER A 42 -5.03 -0.12 -2.55
CA SER A 42 -6.17 0.65 -2.02
C SER A 42 -6.90 -0.10 -0.90
N SER A 43 -6.97 -1.44 -0.98
CA SER A 43 -7.69 -2.24 0.01
C SER A 43 -7.09 -2.12 1.42
N TYR A 44 -5.79 -1.84 1.54
CA TYR A 44 -5.16 -1.64 2.84
C TYR A 44 -5.67 -0.37 3.53
N PHE A 45 -6.03 0.65 2.78
CA PHE A 45 -6.37 1.97 3.31
C PHE A 45 -7.86 2.26 3.32
N ASN A 46 -8.64 1.57 2.48
CA ASN A 46 -10.07 1.83 2.32
C ASN A 46 -10.97 0.87 3.10
N ARG A 47 -10.39 -0.18 3.67
CA ARG A 47 -11.13 -1.16 4.48
C ARG A 47 -10.67 -1.12 5.92
N GLU A 48 -11.61 -1.35 6.83
CA GLU A 48 -11.26 -1.57 8.22
C GLU A 48 -10.48 -2.89 8.33
N GLN A 49 -9.32 -2.82 8.98
CA GLN A 49 -8.43 -3.97 9.14
C GLN A 49 -8.45 -4.45 10.58
N THR A 50 -8.14 -5.72 10.78
CA THR A 50 -8.07 -6.35 12.10
C THR A 50 -6.75 -7.09 12.27
N GLY A 51 -6.37 -7.37 13.54
CA GLY A 51 -5.19 -8.17 13.86
C GLY A 51 -3.89 -7.60 13.34
N LYS A 52 -3.06 -8.48 12.74
CA LYS A 52 -1.73 -8.11 12.22
C LYS A 52 -1.80 -7.08 11.10
N THR A 53 -2.82 -7.16 10.26
CA THR A 53 -3.00 -6.23 9.15
C THR A 53 -3.30 -4.82 9.65
N LYS A 54 -4.09 -4.70 10.72
CA LYS A 54 -4.37 -3.39 11.32
C LYS A 54 -3.11 -2.73 11.84
N LYS A 55 -2.24 -3.49 12.51
CA LYS A 55 -0.96 -2.97 12.99
C LYS A 55 -0.08 -2.51 11.84
N LEU A 56 0.00 -3.33 10.79
CA LEU A 56 0.75 -2.99 9.58
C LEU A 56 0.26 -1.67 8.99
N VAL A 57 -1.04 -1.53 8.78
CA VAL A 57 -1.62 -0.32 8.19
C VAL A 57 -1.35 0.91 9.04
N ASN A 58 -1.39 0.77 10.36
CA ASN A 58 -1.09 1.88 11.26
C ASN A 58 0.36 2.36 11.14
N ASP A 59 1.28 1.49 10.76
CA ASP A 59 2.70 1.82 10.61
C ASP A 59 3.06 2.35 9.23
N ILE A 60 2.21 2.13 8.22
CA ILE A 60 2.48 2.57 6.85
C ILE A 60 2.41 4.09 6.76
N ARG A 61 3.47 4.70 6.22
CA ARG A 61 3.51 6.15 5.93
C ARG A 61 3.72 6.44 4.46
N ASP A 62 4.11 5.42 3.68
CA ASP A 62 4.31 5.56 2.24
C ASP A 62 4.29 4.18 1.59
N PHE A 63 4.29 4.13 0.27
CA PHE A 63 4.43 2.88 -0.46
C PHE A 63 5.08 3.14 -1.82
N THR A 64 5.67 2.09 -2.39
CA THR A 64 6.19 2.08 -3.76
C THR A 64 5.64 0.86 -4.49
N TYR A 65 5.72 0.84 -5.81
CA TYR A 65 5.28 -0.30 -6.59
C TYR A 65 6.06 -0.42 -7.89
N ILE A 66 6.06 -1.63 -8.45
CA ILE A 66 6.69 -1.93 -9.73
C ILE A 66 5.67 -2.69 -10.56
N VAL A 67 5.38 -2.19 -11.76
CA VAL A 67 4.49 -2.86 -12.72
C VAL A 67 5.24 -4.02 -13.36
N ALA A 68 4.61 -5.18 -13.36
CA ALA A 68 5.20 -6.38 -13.96
C ALA A 68 5.12 -6.36 -15.48
#